data_097141fa41177bbb1985dc6256d3a86a
#
_entry.id   097141fa41177bbb1985dc6256d3a86a
#
_cell.length_a   1.000
_cell.length_b   1.000
_cell.length_c   1.000
_cell.angle_alpha   90.00
_cell.angle_beta   90.00
_cell.angle_gamma   90.00
#
_symmetry.space_group_name_H-M   'P 1'
#
loop_
_entity.id
_entity.type
_entity.pdbx_description
1 polymer ?
#
loop_
_entity_poly.entity_id
_entity_poly.type
_entity_poly.pdbx_seq_one_letter_code
_entity_poly.pdbx_strand_id
1 'polypeptide(L)'
;MRKLYRYGLGLLLGASLLTGCAAGAENVATLPLTDGTKPVFTAKEETVITNGGALASAIAPGAVVELGELTVDMTEGNLEDTPYCRWETTSDGVQLVVSNADNLTIRGVSADKTVLETGPRSALVLTFENCKNLTLENFSAGHTKQAGPCEGDVLELKECENVTLRGLGLYGCGYMGIVADSSTGLKVENSDIYSCSNTGVALYGCAGVELKNCKIYSIGADSEYSGYTALYAMGAGDVTLEKCAITDNKCENLVVTEGAKVTLKDCSLRDNTLNGSGFVTGSEYAAEEGDTGSDGTITLIGCTGEGNQGWQWLPQAGNPQVLGDNGRQLLEVELTQMLGSLKAEVVTPTKPQEEVTVTNMEEFLAAIGSNKKIILDTTLLDESTADMSSDGEYYSWDEVFDGKELTIHNVDNMTITGKAGKNANTLSAAPRYAQVLTFDRCSNITVENLTAGHTKEPGYCVGGVLLFQKCTNVQVRKCGLYGCGTIGIVATDCRNVTMEQNDIYECSYGGIQLMGVATASMDGNTFRDLGDEYGGFIYQVFSDCSEITMDGKRITPGYEEAYTK
;
A
#
# COMPACT_ATOMS: atom_id res chain seq x y z
N MET A 1 -4.80 -2.46 -18.46
CA MET A 1 -4.63 -3.83 -17.92
C MET A 1 -3.33 -3.85 -17.13
N ARG A 2 -3.41 -3.64 -15.82
CA ARG A 2 -2.23 -3.75 -14.93
C ARG A 2 -1.74 -5.18 -14.94
N LYS A 3 -0.44 -5.38 -15.16
CA LYS A 3 0.18 -6.69 -15.05
C LYS A 3 0.10 -7.15 -13.59
N LEU A 4 -0.82 -8.05 -13.33
CA LEU A 4 -0.87 -8.83 -12.10
C LEU A 4 0.28 -9.84 -12.12
N TYR A 5 1.25 -9.67 -11.25
CA TYR A 5 2.16 -10.77 -10.89
C TYR A 5 1.34 -11.78 -10.07
N ARG A 6 0.91 -12.84 -10.74
CA ARG A 6 0.38 -14.03 -10.09
C ARG A 6 1.56 -14.83 -9.54
N TYR A 7 1.68 -14.92 -8.24
CA TYR A 7 2.39 -16.03 -7.62
C TYR A 7 1.53 -17.30 -7.83
N GLY A 8 2.00 -18.17 -8.72
CA GLY A 8 1.37 -19.46 -8.93
C GLY A 8 1.68 -20.38 -7.75
N LEU A 9 0.68 -20.68 -6.93
CA LEU A 9 0.72 -21.80 -6.00
C LEU A 9 0.72 -23.09 -6.83
N GLY A 10 1.87 -23.74 -6.95
CA GLY A 10 1.99 -25.10 -7.45
C GLY A 10 1.63 -26.10 -6.38
N LEU A 11 0.39 -26.56 -6.34
CA LEU A 11 -0.02 -27.74 -5.57
C LEU A 11 0.57 -28.98 -6.23
N LEU A 12 1.63 -29.55 -5.67
CA LEU A 12 2.09 -30.90 -5.95
C LEU A 12 1.55 -31.83 -4.86
N LEU A 13 0.45 -32.51 -5.18
CA LEU A 13 -0.04 -33.68 -4.46
C LEU A 13 0.92 -34.84 -4.69
N GLY A 14 1.77 -35.13 -3.70
CA GLY A 14 2.55 -36.34 -3.61
C GLY A 14 1.90 -37.34 -2.66
N ALA A 15 1.13 -38.27 -3.21
CA ALA A 15 0.68 -39.43 -2.45
C ALA A 15 1.85 -40.39 -2.26
N SER A 16 2.29 -40.63 -1.03
CA SER A 16 3.19 -41.76 -0.73
C SER A 16 2.54 -42.74 0.21
N LEU A 17 2.50 -43.95 -0.29
CA LEU A 17 1.98 -45.15 0.30
C LEU A 17 2.68 -45.51 1.63
N LEU A 18 1.86 -45.83 2.62
CA LEU A 18 2.20 -46.60 3.79
C LEU A 18 2.56 -48.04 3.42
N THR A 19 3.75 -48.48 3.74
CA THR A 19 4.02 -49.91 4.00
C THR A 19 4.77 -50.03 5.30
N GLY A 20 4.10 -50.64 6.26
CA GLY A 20 4.68 -50.99 7.53
C GLY A 20 5.65 -52.18 7.45
N CYS A 21 6.57 -52.26 8.38
CA CYS A 21 7.07 -53.52 8.91
C CYS A 21 7.54 -53.34 10.36
N ALA A 22 7.14 -54.32 11.12
CA ALA A 22 7.33 -54.41 12.57
C ALA A 22 8.66 -55.09 12.94
N ALA A 23 9.00 -54.87 14.23
CA ALA A 23 9.71 -55.77 15.14
C ALA A 23 11.24 -55.85 15.10
N GLY A 24 11.82 -55.63 16.27
CA GLY A 24 13.19 -56.00 16.64
C GLY A 24 13.60 -55.34 17.95
N ALA A 25 13.07 -55.84 19.07
CA ALA A 25 13.72 -55.63 20.37
C ALA A 25 14.97 -56.47 20.45
N GLU A 26 16.09 -55.92 20.92
CA GLU A 26 17.03 -56.62 21.81
C GLU A 26 18.27 -55.79 22.18
N ASN A 27 18.59 -55.91 23.48
CA ASN A 27 19.89 -55.73 24.13
C ASN A 27 20.28 -54.35 24.65
N VAL A 28 19.83 -54.15 25.88
CA VAL A 28 20.52 -53.31 26.89
C VAL A 28 21.84 -53.99 27.27
N ALA A 29 22.96 -53.44 26.87
CA ALA A 29 24.27 -53.77 27.42
C ALA A 29 24.60 -52.75 28.51
N THR A 30 24.56 -53.19 29.75
CA THR A 30 25.12 -52.48 30.91
C THR A 30 26.65 -52.51 30.83
N LEU A 31 27.26 -51.32 30.69
CA LEU A 31 28.71 -51.15 30.90
C LEU A 31 29.00 -50.69 32.33
N PRO A 32 30.10 -51.13 32.94
CA PRO A 32 30.37 -50.91 34.34
C PRO A 32 30.86 -49.49 34.62
N LEU A 33 30.43 -48.96 35.78
CA LEU A 33 30.94 -47.73 36.38
C LEU A 33 32.44 -47.92 36.76
N THR A 34 33.31 -47.13 36.10
CA THR A 34 34.70 -46.97 36.60
C THR A 34 34.97 -45.48 36.80
N ASP A 35 35.27 -45.23 38.06
CA ASP A 35 36.20 -44.24 38.62
C ASP A 35 36.03 -42.72 38.28
N GLY A 36 35.98 -42.04 39.41
CA GLY A 36 35.73 -40.60 39.56
C GLY A 36 36.80 -39.69 38.98
N THR A 37 36.69 -39.40 37.72
CA THR A 37 37.23 -38.16 37.15
C THR A 37 36.07 -37.22 36.87
N LYS A 38 36.03 -36.10 37.60
CA LYS A 38 35.12 -34.99 37.26
C LYS A 38 35.31 -34.62 35.78
N PRO A 39 34.26 -34.52 34.99
CA PRO A 39 34.42 -34.00 33.65
C PRO A 39 34.99 -32.57 33.77
N VAL A 40 36.16 -32.36 33.21
CA VAL A 40 36.69 -31.03 32.96
C VAL A 40 35.81 -30.51 31.83
N PHE A 41 34.86 -29.65 32.17
CA PHE A 41 34.19 -28.83 31.17
C PHE A 41 35.28 -27.90 30.62
N THR A 42 35.86 -28.26 29.50
CA THR A 42 36.51 -27.29 28.63
C THR A 42 35.43 -26.29 28.28
N ALA A 43 35.61 -25.04 28.66
CA ALA A 43 34.78 -23.95 28.19
C ALA A 43 34.76 -24.08 26.64
N LYS A 44 33.57 -24.32 26.09
CA LYS A 44 33.38 -24.24 24.64
C LYS A 44 33.87 -22.86 24.27
N GLU A 45 34.83 -22.72 23.37
CA GLU A 45 35.21 -21.42 22.85
C GLU A 45 33.91 -20.75 22.43
N GLU A 46 33.60 -19.58 23.01
CA GLU A 46 32.46 -18.79 22.61
C GLU A 46 32.69 -18.45 21.13
N THR A 47 31.90 -19.08 20.26
CA THR A 47 31.93 -18.78 18.83
C THR A 47 31.37 -17.38 18.68
N VAL A 48 32.23 -16.41 18.40
CA VAL A 48 31.82 -15.05 18.15
C VAL A 48 31.13 -15.01 16.78
N ILE A 49 29.83 -14.67 16.75
CA ILE A 49 29.05 -14.55 15.54
C ILE A 49 29.36 -13.20 14.90
N THR A 50 30.11 -13.20 13.81
CA THR A 50 30.55 -11.97 13.12
C THR A 50 29.95 -11.77 11.73
N ASN A 51 29.30 -12.80 11.17
CA ASN A 51 28.70 -12.79 9.84
C ASN A 51 27.62 -13.86 9.69
N GLY A 52 26.89 -13.85 8.58
CA GLY A 52 25.78 -14.78 8.30
C GLY A 52 26.19 -16.25 8.28
N GLY A 53 27.37 -16.59 7.73
CA GLY A 53 27.86 -17.96 7.73
C GLY A 53 28.18 -18.48 9.14
N ALA A 54 28.72 -17.64 10.02
CA ALA A 54 28.95 -17.98 11.43
C ALA A 54 27.61 -18.17 12.17
N LEU A 55 26.62 -17.33 11.90
CA LEU A 55 25.27 -17.48 12.43
C LEU A 55 24.65 -18.81 12.00
N ALA A 56 24.65 -19.12 10.68
CA ALA A 56 24.10 -20.37 10.16
C ALA A 56 24.75 -21.61 10.78
N SER A 57 26.06 -21.56 11.01
CA SER A 57 26.82 -22.66 11.65
C SER A 57 26.48 -22.84 13.12
N ALA A 58 25.99 -21.82 13.82
CA ALA A 58 25.62 -21.87 15.22
C ALA A 58 24.17 -22.33 15.46
N ILE A 59 23.34 -22.33 14.43
CA ILE A 59 21.91 -22.67 14.52
C ILE A 59 21.75 -24.20 14.60
N ALA A 60 21.04 -24.64 15.62
CA ALA A 60 20.62 -26.02 15.83
C ALA A 60 19.43 -26.06 16.81
N PRO A 61 18.65 -27.15 16.86
CA PRO A 61 17.60 -27.31 17.85
C PRO A 61 18.14 -27.20 19.28
N GLY A 62 17.46 -26.40 20.10
CA GLY A 62 17.85 -26.12 21.48
C GLY A 62 19.05 -25.19 21.63
N ALA A 63 19.56 -24.61 20.55
CA ALA A 63 20.69 -23.67 20.64
C ALA A 63 20.24 -22.32 21.21
N VAL A 64 21.14 -21.71 21.97
CA VAL A 64 21.06 -20.28 22.33
C VAL A 64 22.26 -19.61 21.67
N VAL A 65 21.97 -18.77 20.68
CA VAL A 65 22.97 -18.04 19.90
C VAL A 65 23.03 -16.61 20.43
N GLU A 66 24.15 -16.29 21.10
CA GLU A 66 24.38 -14.93 21.62
C GLU A 66 25.13 -14.09 20.56
N LEU A 67 24.57 -12.96 20.23
CA LEU A 67 25.15 -11.98 19.31
C LEU A 67 25.80 -10.85 20.11
N GLY A 68 26.99 -10.42 19.71
CA GLY A 68 27.69 -9.31 20.34
C GLY A 68 27.18 -7.92 19.95
N GLU A 69 27.87 -6.88 20.44
CA GLU A 69 27.67 -5.49 19.99
C GLU A 69 28.34 -5.28 18.63
N LEU A 70 27.68 -5.65 17.54
CA LEU A 70 28.21 -5.53 16.17
C LEU A 70 27.11 -5.57 15.12
N THR A 71 27.46 -5.17 13.92
CA THR A 71 26.66 -5.44 12.72
C THR A 71 27.12 -6.75 12.10
N VAL A 72 26.19 -7.67 11.89
CA VAL A 72 26.38 -8.95 11.22
C VAL A 72 25.92 -8.79 9.77
N ASP A 73 26.86 -8.85 8.83
CA ASP A 73 26.50 -8.93 7.40
C ASP A 73 26.03 -10.36 7.10
N MET A 74 24.74 -10.47 6.74
CA MET A 74 24.09 -11.74 6.48
C MET A 74 24.57 -12.42 5.20
N THR A 75 25.28 -11.71 4.33
CA THR A 75 25.80 -12.23 3.05
C THR A 75 27.26 -12.65 3.11
N GLU A 76 27.91 -12.51 4.25
CA GLU A 76 29.33 -12.84 4.45
C GLU A 76 29.54 -14.16 5.19
N GLY A 77 30.75 -14.71 5.05
CA GLY A 77 31.21 -15.91 5.74
C GLY A 77 31.13 -17.18 4.89
N ASN A 78 31.13 -18.34 5.55
CA ASN A 78 30.89 -19.62 4.85
C ASN A 78 29.40 -19.82 4.61
N LEU A 79 28.94 -19.67 3.38
CA LEU A 79 27.55 -19.79 2.96
C LEU A 79 27.18 -21.21 2.50
N GLU A 80 27.76 -22.24 3.15
CA GLU A 80 27.38 -23.63 2.93
C GLU A 80 26.15 -24.00 3.75
N ASP A 81 25.32 -24.85 3.19
CA ASP A 81 24.15 -25.39 3.88
C ASP A 81 24.56 -26.21 5.10
N THR A 82 23.76 -26.12 6.14
CA THR A 82 23.85 -26.93 7.34
C THR A 82 22.61 -27.82 7.48
N PRO A 83 22.51 -28.73 8.43
CA PRO A 83 21.28 -29.49 8.63
C PRO A 83 20.02 -28.65 8.92
N TYR A 84 20.18 -27.42 9.35
CA TYR A 84 19.07 -26.53 9.78
C TYR A 84 19.04 -25.21 9.03
N CYS A 85 20.02 -24.96 8.17
CA CYS A 85 20.11 -23.71 7.40
C CYS A 85 20.42 -24.04 5.95
N ARG A 86 19.74 -23.36 5.03
CA ARG A 86 20.07 -23.37 3.61
C ARG A 86 20.22 -21.96 3.08
N TRP A 87 21.07 -21.83 2.07
CA TRP A 87 21.28 -20.57 1.38
C TRP A 87 20.55 -20.59 0.05
N GLU A 88 19.62 -19.67 -0.14
CA GLU A 88 18.87 -19.53 -1.37
C GLU A 88 19.37 -18.36 -2.21
N THR A 89 19.50 -18.58 -3.51
CA THR A 89 19.89 -17.52 -4.45
C THR A 89 18.67 -16.69 -4.82
N THR A 90 18.78 -15.38 -4.70
CA THR A 90 17.81 -14.40 -5.15
C THR A 90 18.28 -13.74 -6.46
N SER A 91 17.53 -12.76 -6.97
CA SER A 91 17.89 -12.06 -8.21
C SER A 91 19.20 -11.26 -8.11
N ASP A 92 19.59 -10.83 -6.92
CA ASP A 92 20.71 -9.94 -6.67
C ASP A 92 21.65 -10.39 -5.53
N GLY A 93 21.45 -11.60 -4.98
CA GLY A 93 22.30 -12.13 -3.92
C GLY A 93 21.81 -13.43 -3.33
N VAL A 94 21.98 -13.58 -2.03
CA VAL A 94 21.60 -14.78 -1.26
C VAL A 94 20.86 -14.41 0.01
N GLN A 95 20.01 -15.34 0.47
CA GLN A 95 19.31 -15.24 1.75
C GLN A 95 19.48 -16.50 2.58
N LEU A 96 19.40 -16.36 3.91
CA LEU A 96 19.45 -17.47 4.84
C LEU A 96 18.04 -17.93 5.21
N VAL A 97 17.77 -19.21 5.01
CA VAL A 97 16.55 -19.86 5.48
C VAL A 97 16.88 -20.88 6.57
N VAL A 98 16.28 -20.69 7.74
CA VAL A 98 16.40 -21.58 8.89
C VAL A 98 15.19 -22.51 8.93
N SER A 99 15.38 -23.82 8.98
CA SER A 99 14.29 -24.78 8.98
C SER A 99 14.43 -25.83 10.07
N ASN A 100 13.30 -26.19 10.70
CA ASN A 100 13.22 -27.26 11.71
C ASN A 100 14.17 -27.08 12.92
N ALA A 101 14.51 -25.86 13.27
CA ALA A 101 15.37 -25.52 14.40
C ALA A 101 14.53 -25.25 15.65
N ASP A 102 13.95 -26.31 16.24
CA ASP A 102 13.08 -26.20 17.40
C ASP A 102 13.81 -25.74 18.66
N ASN A 103 13.14 -24.97 19.52
CA ASN A 103 13.68 -24.41 20.78
C ASN A 103 14.93 -23.54 20.56
N LEU A 104 15.01 -22.86 19.43
CA LEU A 104 16.10 -21.95 19.08
C LEU A 104 15.87 -20.59 19.74
N THR A 105 16.93 -20.05 20.32
CA THR A 105 16.99 -18.65 20.76
C THR A 105 18.13 -17.94 20.05
N ILE A 106 17.83 -16.78 19.43
CA ILE A 106 18.84 -15.84 18.92
C ILE A 106 18.69 -14.55 19.72
N ARG A 107 19.75 -14.13 20.38
CA ARG A 107 19.72 -13.00 21.29
C ARG A 107 20.85 -12.03 21.00
N GLY A 108 20.52 -10.77 20.80
CA GLY A 108 21.45 -9.65 20.75
C GLY A 108 21.63 -8.99 22.11
N VAL A 109 22.47 -7.97 22.15
CA VAL A 109 22.65 -7.12 23.35
C VAL A 109 21.47 -6.15 23.51
N SER A 110 21.14 -5.44 22.45
CA SER A 110 19.96 -4.56 22.33
C SER A 110 19.78 -4.17 20.87
N ALA A 111 18.59 -3.68 20.50
CA ALA A 111 18.27 -3.31 19.12
C ALA A 111 19.14 -2.18 18.54
N ASP A 112 19.72 -1.33 19.39
CA ASP A 112 20.63 -0.26 18.97
C ASP A 112 22.11 -0.68 18.85
N LYS A 113 22.46 -1.87 19.32
CA LYS A 113 23.86 -2.34 19.39
C LYS A 113 24.14 -3.59 18.56
N THR A 114 23.15 -4.43 18.39
CA THR A 114 23.27 -5.66 17.59
C THR A 114 22.40 -5.52 16.37
N VAL A 115 22.98 -5.62 15.18
CA VAL A 115 22.25 -5.45 13.92
C VAL A 115 22.56 -6.60 12.98
N LEU A 116 21.53 -7.19 12.39
CA LEU A 116 21.63 -8.14 11.29
C LEU A 116 21.25 -7.43 9.99
N GLU A 117 22.18 -7.27 9.07
CA GLU A 117 21.93 -6.55 7.81
C GLU A 117 22.18 -7.43 6.60
N THR A 118 21.36 -7.22 5.55
CA THR A 118 21.59 -7.80 4.22
C THR A 118 21.69 -6.69 3.17
N GLY A 119 22.59 -6.85 2.20
CA GLY A 119 22.77 -5.91 1.10
C GLY A 119 21.85 -6.14 -0.11
N PRO A 120 21.60 -7.40 -0.53
CA PRO A 120 20.70 -7.72 -1.63
C PRO A 120 19.28 -7.24 -1.38
N ARG A 121 18.67 -6.62 -2.40
CA ARG A 121 17.33 -5.99 -2.30
C ARG A 121 16.18 -6.98 -2.38
N SER A 122 16.41 -8.11 -3.06
CA SER A 122 15.41 -9.18 -3.22
C SER A 122 15.53 -10.29 -2.17
N ALA A 123 16.55 -10.22 -1.30
CA ALA A 123 16.75 -11.19 -0.24
C ALA A 123 15.95 -10.82 1.01
N LEU A 124 15.39 -11.82 1.67
CA LEU A 124 14.86 -11.67 3.01
C LEU A 124 16.02 -11.61 4.02
N VAL A 125 15.86 -10.80 5.07
CA VAL A 125 16.93 -10.70 6.09
C VAL A 125 16.98 -11.97 6.94
N LEU A 126 15.80 -12.43 7.40
CA LEU A 126 15.64 -13.65 8.21
C LEU A 126 14.39 -14.42 7.79
N THR A 127 14.55 -15.69 7.50
CA THR A 127 13.43 -16.61 7.23
C THR A 127 13.51 -17.83 8.16
N PHE A 128 12.38 -18.18 8.78
CA PHE A 128 12.24 -19.37 9.60
C PHE A 128 11.07 -20.21 9.09
N GLU A 129 11.31 -21.50 8.85
CA GLU A 129 10.32 -22.45 8.36
C GLU A 129 10.17 -23.63 9.31
N ASN A 130 8.94 -23.99 9.65
CA ASN A 130 8.63 -25.15 10.48
C ASN A 130 9.45 -25.21 11.78
N CYS A 131 9.63 -24.06 12.44
CA CYS A 131 10.35 -23.94 13.71
C CYS A 131 9.37 -23.84 14.88
N LYS A 132 9.63 -24.56 15.98
CA LYS A 132 8.79 -24.53 17.19
C LYS A 132 9.55 -23.92 18.36
N ASN A 133 8.85 -23.14 19.18
CA ASN A 133 9.40 -22.45 20.35
C ASN A 133 10.63 -21.60 19.98
N LEU A 134 10.48 -20.78 18.93
CA LEU A 134 11.51 -19.85 18.47
C LEU A 134 11.48 -18.58 19.31
N THR A 135 12.65 -18.11 19.74
CA THR A 135 12.80 -16.82 20.42
C THR A 135 13.84 -15.97 19.71
N LEU A 136 13.43 -14.77 19.29
CA LEU A 136 14.31 -13.74 18.73
C LEU A 136 14.22 -12.51 19.62
N GLU A 137 15.37 -12.05 20.16
CA GLU A 137 15.30 -10.95 21.11
C GLU A 137 16.52 -10.02 21.09
N ASN A 138 16.26 -8.72 21.33
CA ASN A 138 17.24 -7.68 21.58
C ASN A 138 18.23 -7.42 20.43
N PHE A 139 17.77 -7.36 19.19
CA PHE A 139 18.58 -6.95 18.04
C PHE A 139 17.73 -6.22 17.00
N SER A 140 18.37 -5.53 16.09
CA SER A 140 17.73 -5.03 14.89
C SER A 140 18.05 -5.89 13.68
N ALA A 141 17.11 -5.93 12.71
CA ALA A 141 17.32 -6.59 11.44
C ALA A 141 16.76 -5.74 10.30
N GLY A 142 17.47 -5.66 9.19
CA GLY A 142 17.03 -4.86 8.05
C GLY A 142 17.95 -4.94 6.85
N HIS A 143 17.61 -4.20 5.80
CA HIS A 143 18.46 -4.01 4.64
C HIS A 143 19.42 -2.83 4.85
N THR A 144 20.56 -2.86 4.18
CA THR A 144 21.50 -1.75 4.23
C THR A 144 20.90 -0.48 3.64
N LYS A 145 21.23 0.69 4.20
CA LYS A 145 20.66 1.99 3.77
C LYS A 145 20.86 2.32 2.29
N GLN A 146 21.84 1.72 1.64
CA GLN A 146 22.14 1.97 0.23
C GLN A 146 21.31 1.11 -0.73
N ALA A 147 20.55 0.17 -0.23
CA ALA A 147 19.79 -0.76 -1.06
C ALA A 147 18.70 -0.06 -1.90
N GLY A 148 18.09 1.02 -1.39
CA GLY A 148 16.93 1.66 -2.05
C GLY A 148 15.66 0.82 -1.91
N PRO A 149 14.63 1.00 -2.75
CA PRO A 149 13.39 0.20 -2.66
C PRO A 149 13.72 -1.30 -2.77
N CYS A 150 13.31 -2.09 -1.79
CA CYS A 150 13.59 -3.52 -1.71
C CYS A 150 12.32 -4.33 -1.94
N GLU A 151 12.49 -5.53 -2.48
CA GLU A 151 11.41 -6.52 -2.70
C GLU A 151 11.41 -7.62 -1.64
N GLY A 152 12.54 -7.79 -0.92
CA GLY A 152 12.68 -8.77 0.15
C GLY A 152 12.08 -8.26 1.46
N ASP A 153 11.51 -9.17 2.24
CA ASP A 153 10.94 -8.88 3.56
C ASP A 153 12.03 -8.87 4.64
N VAL A 154 11.72 -8.29 5.81
CA VAL A 154 12.69 -8.29 6.91
C VAL A 154 12.65 -9.62 7.69
N LEU A 155 11.49 -10.02 8.17
CA LEU A 155 11.34 -11.28 8.91
C LEU A 155 10.16 -12.08 8.36
N GLU A 156 10.44 -13.30 7.93
CA GLU A 156 9.43 -14.24 7.47
C GLU A 156 9.35 -15.47 8.38
N LEU A 157 8.13 -15.86 8.75
CA LEU A 157 7.80 -17.01 9.57
C LEU A 157 6.80 -17.90 8.82
N LYS A 158 7.22 -19.08 8.38
CA LYS A 158 6.37 -20.06 7.69
C LYS A 158 6.14 -21.28 8.55
N GLU A 159 4.89 -21.63 8.78
CA GLU A 159 4.48 -22.85 9.51
C GLU A 159 5.17 -22.98 10.88
N CYS A 160 5.44 -21.85 11.55
CA CYS A 160 6.10 -21.82 12.86
C CYS A 160 5.09 -21.90 14.01
N GLU A 161 5.50 -22.48 15.15
CA GLU A 161 4.67 -22.62 16.33
C GLU A 161 5.35 -22.00 17.57
N ASN A 162 4.61 -21.23 18.38
CA ASN A 162 5.08 -20.60 19.62
C ASN A 162 6.32 -19.71 19.39
N VAL A 163 6.17 -18.68 18.58
CA VAL A 163 7.24 -17.72 18.26
C VAL A 163 7.17 -16.53 19.21
N THR A 164 8.30 -16.16 19.80
CA THR A 164 8.44 -14.96 20.62
C THR A 164 9.46 -14.01 20.00
N LEU A 165 9.00 -12.80 19.65
CA LEU A 165 9.81 -11.69 19.15
C LEU A 165 9.81 -10.60 20.22
N ARG A 166 10.99 -10.21 20.74
CA ARG A 166 11.05 -9.26 21.86
C ARG A 166 12.19 -8.26 21.70
N GLY A 167 11.88 -6.97 21.91
CA GLY A 167 12.89 -5.92 21.86
C GLY A 167 13.62 -5.84 20.53
N LEU A 168 12.92 -6.09 19.43
CA LEU A 168 13.46 -6.06 18.08
C LEU A 168 13.26 -4.69 17.43
N GLY A 169 14.19 -4.32 16.53
CA GLY A 169 14.03 -3.25 15.56
C GLY A 169 14.02 -3.83 14.16
N LEU A 170 12.84 -3.97 13.52
CA LEU A 170 12.71 -4.52 12.18
C LEU A 170 12.49 -3.39 11.18
N TYR A 171 13.45 -3.16 10.28
CA TYR A 171 13.49 -1.91 9.54
C TYR A 171 13.99 -2.00 8.10
N GLY A 172 13.71 -0.90 7.42
CA GLY A 172 14.47 -0.39 6.29
C GLY A 172 14.32 -1.12 4.99
N CYS A 173 13.75 -0.39 4.04
CA CYS A 173 13.52 -0.72 2.64
C CYS A 173 13.01 -2.13 2.32
N GLY A 174 12.87 -3.04 3.31
CA GLY A 174 12.18 -4.30 3.14
C GLY A 174 10.74 -4.08 2.71
N TYR A 175 10.23 -4.98 1.87
CA TYR A 175 8.86 -4.87 1.39
C TYR A 175 7.87 -4.93 2.55
N MET A 176 8.03 -5.91 3.44
CA MET A 176 7.24 -6.05 4.67
C MET A 176 8.17 -6.24 5.89
N GLY A 177 7.71 -5.76 7.06
CA GLY A 177 8.49 -5.87 8.30
C GLY A 177 8.44 -7.25 8.93
N ILE A 178 7.24 -7.76 9.16
CA ILE A 178 6.98 -9.13 9.62
C ILE A 178 5.97 -9.76 8.65
N VAL A 179 6.32 -10.92 8.11
CA VAL A 179 5.41 -11.80 7.39
C VAL A 179 5.28 -13.09 8.18
N ALA A 180 4.06 -13.48 8.52
CA ALA A 180 3.80 -14.78 9.12
C ALA A 180 2.74 -15.52 8.28
N ASP A 181 3.09 -16.72 7.83
CA ASP A 181 2.20 -17.58 7.06
C ASP A 181 1.99 -18.90 7.80
N SER A 182 0.72 -19.28 7.97
CA SER A 182 0.30 -20.55 8.57
C SER A 182 0.95 -20.81 9.95
N SER A 183 1.31 -19.75 10.67
CA SER A 183 2.03 -19.81 11.94
C SER A 183 1.09 -19.60 13.12
N THR A 184 1.42 -20.20 14.28
CA THR A 184 0.56 -20.16 15.46
C THR A 184 1.28 -19.71 16.72
N GLY A 185 0.59 -18.97 17.60
CA GLY A 185 1.14 -18.52 18.88
C GLY A 185 2.27 -17.50 18.72
N LEU A 186 2.16 -16.57 17.76
CA LEU A 186 3.12 -15.50 17.57
C LEU A 186 2.92 -14.40 18.61
N LYS A 187 3.98 -14.10 19.37
CA LYS A 187 4.02 -12.99 20.33
C LYS A 187 5.11 -12.00 19.96
N VAL A 188 4.73 -10.75 19.79
CA VAL A 188 5.65 -9.64 19.50
C VAL A 188 5.56 -8.65 20.65
N GLU A 189 6.66 -8.42 21.35
CA GLU A 189 6.69 -7.60 22.55
C GLU A 189 7.79 -6.53 22.47
N ASN A 190 7.45 -5.28 22.86
CA ASN A 190 8.40 -4.18 22.99
C ASN A 190 9.31 -4.02 21.75
N SER A 191 8.73 -4.15 20.56
CA SER A 191 9.46 -4.17 19.29
C SER A 191 8.98 -3.04 18.39
N ASP A 192 9.88 -2.53 17.58
CA ASP A 192 9.66 -1.47 16.61
C ASP A 192 9.71 -2.06 15.19
N ILE A 193 8.67 -1.85 14.39
CA ILE A 193 8.57 -2.24 12.98
C ILE A 193 8.44 -0.95 12.18
N TYR A 194 9.43 -0.63 11.33
CA TYR A 194 9.47 0.70 10.73
C TYR A 194 10.19 0.80 9.40
N SER A 195 9.88 1.86 8.66
CA SER A 195 10.47 2.21 7.36
C SER A 195 10.38 1.09 6.32
N CYS A 196 9.34 0.23 6.40
CA CYS A 196 9.07 -0.76 5.38
C CYS A 196 8.31 -0.12 4.21
N SER A 197 8.62 -0.54 2.98
CA SER A 197 8.08 0.13 1.80
C SER A 197 6.61 -0.18 1.52
N ASN A 198 6.11 -1.34 1.95
CA ASN A 198 4.73 -1.77 1.68
C ASN A 198 3.90 -2.00 2.94
N THR A 199 4.25 -2.97 3.78
CA THR A 199 3.43 -3.39 4.92
C THR A 199 4.27 -3.54 6.20
N GLY A 200 3.73 -3.06 7.33
CA GLY A 200 4.39 -3.26 8.62
C GLY A 200 4.34 -4.72 9.07
N VAL A 201 3.15 -5.26 9.25
CA VAL A 201 2.92 -6.66 9.67
C VAL A 201 1.88 -7.30 8.76
N ALA A 202 2.22 -8.42 8.15
CA ALA A 202 1.33 -9.23 7.30
C ALA A 202 1.16 -10.64 7.88
N LEU A 203 -0.11 -11.05 8.06
CA LEU A 203 -0.50 -12.31 8.68
C LEU A 203 -1.40 -13.11 7.74
N TYR A 204 -0.98 -14.29 7.35
CA TYR A 204 -1.72 -15.18 6.45
C TYR A 204 -2.03 -16.50 7.16
N GLY A 205 -3.28 -16.83 7.36
CA GLY A 205 -3.71 -18.09 7.97
C GLY A 205 -3.17 -18.35 9.39
N CYS A 206 -2.78 -17.32 10.11
CA CYS A 206 -2.18 -17.41 11.44
C CYS A 206 -3.23 -17.59 12.54
N ALA A 207 -2.83 -18.08 13.72
CA ALA A 207 -3.70 -18.17 14.89
C ALA A 207 -2.99 -17.78 16.19
N GLY A 208 -3.71 -17.07 17.08
CA GLY A 208 -3.18 -16.67 18.38
C GLY A 208 -2.03 -15.69 18.28
N VAL A 209 -2.23 -14.59 17.55
CA VAL A 209 -1.24 -13.53 17.34
C VAL A 209 -1.43 -12.40 18.35
N GLU A 210 -0.39 -12.07 19.07
CA GLU A 210 -0.39 -11.00 20.08
C GLU A 210 0.78 -10.03 19.82
N LEU A 211 0.48 -8.74 19.65
CA LEU A 211 1.46 -7.65 19.64
C LEU A 211 1.27 -6.81 20.90
N LYS A 212 2.31 -6.59 21.68
CA LYS A 212 2.22 -5.81 22.93
C LYS A 212 3.32 -4.79 23.07
N ASN A 213 2.95 -3.55 23.39
CA ASN A 213 3.88 -2.41 23.53
C ASN A 213 4.78 -2.22 22.28
N CYS A 214 4.28 -2.50 21.10
CA CYS A 214 5.02 -2.38 19.85
C CYS A 214 4.73 -1.04 19.16
N LYS A 215 5.66 -0.62 18.29
CA LYS A 215 5.44 0.51 17.40
C LYS A 215 5.50 0.05 15.95
N ILE A 216 4.55 0.53 15.16
CA ILE A 216 4.52 0.34 13.70
C ILE A 216 4.51 1.72 13.08
N TYR A 217 5.63 2.14 12.47
CA TYR A 217 5.76 3.52 12.01
C TYR A 217 6.60 3.68 10.75
N SER A 218 6.41 4.82 10.07
CA SER A 218 7.10 5.16 8.82
C SER A 218 6.92 4.11 7.71
N ILE A 219 5.81 3.37 7.71
CA ILE A 219 5.50 2.45 6.63
C ILE A 219 5.13 3.26 5.38
N GLY A 220 5.80 2.97 4.25
CA GLY A 220 5.63 3.69 2.99
C GLY A 220 6.20 5.11 2.97
N ALA A 221 6.82 5.59 4.06
CA ALA A 221 7.29 6.98 4.16
C ALA A 221 8.43 7.31 3.19
N ASP A 222 9.34 6.36 2.99
CA ASP A 222 10.51 6.48 2.12
C ASP A 222 10.26 5.92 0.70
N SER A 223 9.02 5.53 0.41
CA SER A 223 8.62 5.01 -0.89
C SER A 223 8.12 6.15 -1.78
N GLU A 224 8.44 6.09 -3.06
CA GLU A 224 7.83 6.95 -4.10
C GLU A 224 6.32 6.76 -4.15
N TYR A 225 5.87 5.55 -3.82
CA TYR A 225 4.46 5.17 -3.67
C TYR A 225 4.13 5.01 -2.19
N SER A 226 2.88 5.26 -1.81
CA SER A 226 2.41 4.94 -0.47
C SER A 226 2.55 3.45 -0.18
N GLY A 227 2.83 3.08 1.07
CA GLY A 227 2.71 1.70 1.53
C GLY A 227 1.27 1.20 1.44
N TYR A 228 1.08 -0.11 1.53
CA TYR A 228 -0.27 -0.69 1.50
C TYR A 228 -0.95 -0.54 2.86
N THR A 229 -0.36 -1.07 3.94
CA THR A 229 -0.98 -1.01 5.27
C THR A 229 0.02 -1.16 6.42
N ALA A 230 -0.32 -0.64 7.60
CA ALA A 230 0.46 -0.91 8.81
C ALA A 230 0.24 -2.35 9.32
N LEU A 231 -0.99 -2.86 9.24
CA LEU A 231 -1.33 -4.25 9.61
C LEU A 231 -2.28 -4.87 8.58
N TYR A 232 -1.90 -6.02 8.05
CA TYR A 232 -2.71 -6.88 7.18
C TYR A 232 -2.94 -8.24 7.81
N ALA A 233 -4.19 -8.70 7.90
CA ALA A 233 -4.54 -10.00 8.46
C ALA A 233 -5.56 -10.71 7.56
N MET A 234 -5.12 -11.76 6.85
CA MET A 234 -5.95 -12.56 5.94
C MET A 234 -6.09 -13.99 6.44
N GLY A 235 -7.32 -14.44 6.62
CA GLY A 235 -7.61 -15.81 7.10
C GLY A 235 -7.00 -16.12 8.47
N ALA A 236 -6.50 -15.11 9.17
CA ALA A 236 -5.99 -15.26 10.52
C ALA A 236 -7.16 -15.43 11.52
N GLY A 237 -6.90 -16.11 12.62
CA GLY A 237 -7.85 -16.20 13.72
C GLY A 237 -7.93 -14.91 14.52
N ASP A 238 -7.79 -15.03 15.84
CA ASP A 238 -7.76 -13.86 16.72
C ASP A 238 -6.37 -13.21 16.68
N VAL A 239 -6.34 -11.89 16.37
CA VAL A 239 -5.13 -11.03 16.36
C VAL A 239 -5.36 -9.91 17.36
N THR A 240 -4.47 -9.74 18.33
CA THR A 240 -4.60 -8.70 19.35
C THR A 240 -3.39 -7.78 19.37
N LEU A 241 -3.64 -6.48 19.29
CA LEU A 241 -2.66 -5.43 19.55
C LEU A 241 -3.01 -4.76 20.88
N GLU A 242 -2.13 -4.82 21.88
CA GLU A 242 -2.31 -4.16 23.17
C GLU A 242 -1.23 -3.10 23.42
N LYS A 243 -1.66 -1.87 23.69
CA LYS A 243 -0.76 -0.73 23.96
C LYS A 243 0.28 -0.48 22.87
N CYS A 244 -0.12 -0.72 21.63
CA CYS A 244 0.72 -0.45 20.48
C CYS A 244 0.52 0.98 19.97
N ALA A 245 1.58 1.53 19.36
CA ALA A 245 1.53 2.80 18.65
C ALA A 245 1.62 2.54 17.13
N ILE A 246 0.68 3.06 16.38
CA ILE A 246 0.66 3.02 14.91
C ILE A 246 0.75 4.47 14.45
N THR A 247 1.95 4.91 14.05
CA THR A 247 2.22 6.35 13.88
C THR A 247 3.06 6.65 12.64
N ASP A 248 2.90 7.85 12.11
CA ASP A 248 3.75 8.37 11.03
C ASP A 248 3.81 7.47 9.79
N ASN A 249 2.75 6.70 9.53
CA ASN A 249 2.67 5.84 8.35
C ASN A 249 2.10 6.62 7.16
N LYS A 250 2.63 6.34 5.97
CA LYS A 250 2.10 6.83 4.70
C LYS A 250 1.64 5.62 3.89
N CYS A 251 0.41 5.21 4.06
CA CYS A 251 -0.13 3.97 3.48
C CYS A 251 -1.54 4.16 2.90
N GLU A 252 -2.01 3.20 2.13
CA GLU A 252 -3.38 3.22 1.65
C GLU A 252 -4.35 3.06 2.82
N ASN A 253 -4.17 2.02 3.62
CA ASN A 253 -5.03 1.72 4.74
C ASN A 253 -4.21 1.55 6.02
N LEU A 254 -4.81 1.73 7.19
CA LEU A 254 -4.10 1.56 8.45
C LEU A 254 -4.17 0.10 8.93
N VAL A 255 -5.36 -0.49 8.95
CA VAL A 255 -5.58 -1.89 9.31
C VAL A 255 -6.52 -2.51 8.30
N VAL A 256 -6.09 -3.61 7.70
CA VAL A 256 -6.86 -4.41 6.75
C VAL A 256 -7.04 -5.81 7.30
N THR A 257 -8.27 -6.34 7.29
CA THR A 257 -8.53 -7.72 7.66
C THR A 257 -9.49 -8.40 6.68
N GLU A 258 -9.14 -9.61 6.30
CA GLU A 258 -9.96 -10.49 5.47
C GLU A 258 -10.17 -11.81 6.21
N GLY A 259 -11.37 -12.00 6.77
CA GLY A 259 -11.72 -13.20 7.53
C GLY A 259 -11.04 -13.37 8.89
N ALA A 260 -10.30 -12.37 9.37
CA ALA A 260 -9.66 -12.37 10.69
C ALA A 260 -10.43 -11.51 11.70
N LYS A 261 -10.16 -11.73 12.99
CA LYS A 261 -10.66 -10.90 14.09
C LYS A 261 -9.52 -10.12 14.70
N VAL A 262 -9.43 -8.85 14.37
CA VAL A 262 -8.38 -7.95 14.87
C VAL A 262 -8.94 -7.13 16.04
N THR A 263 -8.26 -7.15 17.18
CA THR A 263 -8.57 -6.32 18.35
C THR A 263 -7.42 -5.35 18.64
N LEU A 264 -7.71 -4.06 18.59
CA LEU A 264 -6.81 -3.01 19.07
C LEU A 264 -7.27 -2.56 20.46
N LYS A 265 -6.40 -2.73 21.46
CA LYS A 265 -6.71 -2.38 22.85
C LYS A 265 -5.69 -1.40 23.40
N ASP A 266 -6.17 -0.27 23.91
CA ASP A 266 -5.33 0.80 24.46
C ASP A 266 -4.24 1.28 23.48
N CYS A 267 -4.51 1.22 22.17
CA CYS A 267 -3.59 1.61 21.12
C CYS A 267 -3.68 3.10 20.78
N SER A 268 -2.56 3.66 20.33
CA SER A 268 -2.46 5.04 19.87
C SER A 268 -2.24 5.07 18.35
N LEU A 269 -3.13 5.76 17.61
CA LEU A 269 -3.09 5.90 16.17
C LEU A 269 -2.88 7.39 15.84
N ARG A 270 -1.64 7.78 15.45
CA ARG A 270 -1.27 9.20 15.34
C ARG A 270 -0.50 9.50 14.08
N ASP A 271 -0.70 10.72 13.58
CA ASP A 271 0.12 11.32 12.54
C ASP A 271 0.26 10.43 11.28
N ASN A 272 -0.72 9.55 11.02
CA ASN A 272 -0.75 8.72 9.83
C ASN A 272 -1.35 9.47 8.65
N THR A 273 -0.80 9.28 7.46
CA THR A 273 -1.34 9.77 6.20
C THR A 273 -1.90 8.60 5.39
N LEU A 274 -3.21 8.59 5.18
CA LEU A 274 -3.94 7.50 4.54
C LEU A 274 -4.47 7.93 3.18
N ASN A 275 -4.18 7.17 2.14
CA ASN A 275 -4.68 7.41 0.78
C ASN A 275 -5.96 6.62 0.47
N GLY A 276 -6.36 5.72 1.34
CA GLY A 276 -7.61 4.97 1.33
C GLY A 276 -8.38 5.17 2.63
N SER A 277 -8.83 4.08 3.25
CA SER A 277 -9.60 4.09 4.50
C SER A 277 -8.77 3.68 5.69
N GLY A 278 -9.08 4.19 6.90
CA GLY A 278 -8.38 3.80 8.12
C GLY A 278 -8.50 2.30 8.40
N PHE A 279 -9.72 1.76 8.28
CA PHE A 279 -10.04 0.37 8.59
C PHE A 279 -10.79 -0.28 7.43
N VAL A 280 -10.29 -1.41 6.93
CA VAL A 280 -10.92 -2.21 5.88
C VAL A 280 -11.19 -3.61 6.40
N THR A 281 -12.43 -4.10 6.24
CA THR A 281 -12.84 -5.46 6.57
C THR A 281 -13.47 -6.10 5.34
N GLY A 282 -12.92 -7.21 4.88
CA GLY A 282 -13.33 -7.87 3.63
C GLY A 282 -12.37 -7.61 2.48
N SER A 283 -12.48 -8.39 1.42
CA SER A 283 -11.62 -8.28 0.25
C SER A 283 -12.12 -7.16 -0.67
N GLU A 284 -11.25 -6.23 -1.05
CA GLU A 284 -11.53 -5.28 -2.14
C GLU A 284 -11.85 -6.00 -3.47
N TYR A 285 -11.44 -7.25 -3.61
CA TYR A 285 -11.64 -8.08 -4.81
C TYR A 285 -12.90 -8.96 -4.77
N ALA A 286 -13.61 -9.05 -3.63
CA ALA A 286 -14.82 -9.88 -3.49
C ALA A 286 -16.04 -9.34 -4.25
N ALA A 287 -15.97 -8.16 -4.86
CA ALA A 287 -17.05 -7.60 -5.68
C ALA A 287 -17.16 -8.25 -7.07
N GLU A 288 -16.14 -8.98 -7.53
CA GLU A 288 -16.18 -9.74 -8.78
C GLU A 288 -16.35 -11.24 -8.48
N GLU A 289 -17.55 -11.76 -8.76
CA GLU A 289 -17.95 -13.19 -8.69
C GLU A 289 -18.21 -13.80 -7.31
N GLY A 290 -19.31 -13.40 -6.65
CA GLY A 290 -20.06 -14.31 -5.76
C GLY A 290 -19.31 -14.97 -4.60
N ASP A 291 -18.11 -14.55 -4.30
CA ASP A 291 -17.33 -15.03 -3.17
C ASP A 291 -17.78 -14.28 -1.91
N THR A 292 -18.52 -14.99 -1.06
CA THR A 292 -18.82 -14.55 0.30
C THR A 292 -17.59 -14.75 1.16
N GLY A 293 -16.48 -14.07 0.84
CA GLY A 293 -15.30 -14.03 1.70
C GLY A 293 -15.76 -13.63 3.09
N SER A 294 -15.41 -14.40 4.11
CA SER A 294 -15.82 -14.15 5.49
C SER A 294 -15.36 -12.76 5.90
N ASP A 295 -16.31 -11.87 6.13
CA ASP A 295 -16.05 -10.52 6.61
C ASP A 295 -15.24 -10.60 7.90
N GLY A 296 -14.02 -10.03 7.88
CA GLY A 296 -13.22 -9.87 9.08
C GLY A 296 -13.89 -8.88 10.03
N THR A 297 -13.41 -8.78 11.25
CA THR A 297 -13.85 -7.77 12.21
C THR A 297 -12.68 -7.03 12.81
N ILE A 298 -12.84 -5.74 13.06
CA ILE A 298 -11.89 -4.91 13.80
C ILE A 298 -12.59 -4.40 15.05
N THR A 299 -12.04 -4.67 16.23
CA THR A 299 -12.58 -4.18 17.50
C THR A 299 -11.63 -3.16 18.12
N LEU A 300 -12.15 -1.98 18.49
CA LEU A 300 -11.40 -0.89 19.11
C LEU A 300 -11.82 -0.73 20.58
N ILE A 301 -10.85 -0.88 21.49
CA ILE A 301 -11.06 -0.78 22.94
C ILE A 301 -10.07 0.22 23.52
N GLY A 302 -10.52 1.34 24.06
CA GLY A 302 -9.66 2.33 24.69
C GLY A 302 -8.63 2.99 23.76
N CYS A 303 -8.82 2.89 22.45
CA CYS A 303 -7.93 3.48 21.46
C CYS A 303 -8.07 5.01 21.41
N THR A 304 -6.97 5.68 21.09
CA THR A 304 -6.91 7.13 20.90
C THR A 304 -6.16 7.50 19.63
N GLY A 305 -6.43 8.66 19.06
CA GLY A 305 -5.74 9.14 17.89
C GLY A 305 -5.77 10.65 17.76
N GLU A 306 -4.79 11.20 17.05
CA GLU A 306 -4.71 12.61 16.67
C GLU A 306 -3.75 12.80 15.48
N GLY A 307 -3.84 13.92 14.79
CA GLY A 307 -2.91 14.25 13.70
C GLY A 307 -3.05 13.39 12.43
N ASN A 308 -3.99 12.45 12.39
CA ASN A 308 -4.16 11.59 11.24
C ASN A 308 -4.73 12.37 10.06
N GLN A 309 -4.21 12.08 8.88
CA GLN A 309 -4.67 12.65 7.61
C GLN A 309 -5.18 11.52 6.73
N GLY A 310 -6.15 11.78 5.90
CA GLY A 310 -6.69 10.75 5.04
C GLY A 310 -8.15 11.04 4.64
N TRP A 311 -8.82 10.06 4.05
CA TRP A 311 -10.14 10.24 3.45
C TRP A 311 -11.25 9.98 4.45
N GLN A 312 -11.23 8.81 5.06
CA GLN A 312 -12.26 8.31 5.95
C GLN A 312 -11.71 7.18 6.82
N TRP A 313 -12.32 6.98 7.97
CA TRP A 313 -11.97 5.83 8.81
C TRP A 313 -12.54 4.51 8.25
N LEU A 314 -13.73 4.58 7.63
CA LEU A 314 -14.42 3.42 7.07
C LEU A 314 -14.56 3.56 5.55
N PRO A 315 -14.37 2.48 4.77
CA PRO A 315 -14.71 2.50 3.34
C PRO A 315 -16.22 2.73 3.18
N GLN A 316 -16.60 3.47 2.16
CA GLN A 316 -18.01 3.77 1.89
C GLN A 316 -18.73 2.60 1.22
N ALA A 317 -17.99 1.78 0.46
CA ALA A 317 -18.51 0.56 -0.13
C ALA A 317 -18.36 -0.63 0.83
N GLY A 318 -19.34 -1.52 0.85
CA GLY A 318 -19.37 -2.67 1.74
C GLY A 318 -20.03 -2.37 3.09
N ASN A 319 -19.89 -3.28 4.02
CA ASN A 319 -20.39 -3.14 5.39
C ASN A 319 -19.24 -3.42 6.37
N PRO A 320 -18.30 -2.47 6.52
CA PRO A 320 -17.12 -2.68 7.34
C PRO A 320 -17.51 -2.98 8.79
N GLN A 321 -17.01 -4.10 9.33
CA GLN A 321 -17.32 -4.55 10.69
C GLN A 321 -16.29 -3.99 11.67
N VAL A 322 -16.39 -2.70 11.98
CA VAL A 322 -15.56 -2.03 13.01
C VAL A 322 -16.41 -1.82 14.26
N LEU A 323 -16.01 -2.47 15.35
CA LEU A 323 -16.79 -2.59 16.59
C LEU A 323 -16.13 -1.83 17.73
N GLY A 324 -16.95 -1.29 18.64
CA GLY A 324 -16.50 -0.77 19.93
C GLY A 324 -16.37 -1.86 21.00
N ASP A 325 -16.01 -1.46 22.21
CA ASP A 325 -15.83 -2.32 23.39
C ASP A 325 -17.09 -3.10 23.78
N ASN A 326 -18.26 -2.58 23.45
CA ASN A 326 -19.56 -3.22 23.70
C ASN A 326 -20.03 -4.13 22.55
N GLY A 327 -19.18 -4.37 21.54
CA GLY A 327 -19.50 -5.17 20.35
C GLY A 327 -20.47 -4.49 19.37
N ARG A 328 -20.80 -3.20 19.57
CA ARG A 328 -21.61 -2.42 18.63
C ARG A 328 -20.75 -1.85 17.51
N GLN A 329 -21.28 -1.87 16.31
CA GLN A 329 -20.64 -1.24 15.17
C GLN A 329 -20.44 0.26 15.39
N LEU A 330 -19.24 0.74 15.11
CA LEU A 330 -18.88 2.14 15.17
C LEU A 330 -19.19 2.83 13.84
N LEU A 331 -19.67 4.06 13.95
CA LEU A 331 -19.92 4.93 12.79
C LEU A 331 -18.70 5.84 12.55
N GLU A 332 -18.57 6.36 11.33
CA GLU A 332 -17.50 7.32 10.96
C GLU A 332 -17.38 8.49 11.96
N VAL A 333 -18.51 9.04 12.41
CA VAL A 333 -18.53 10.13 13.39
C VAL A 333 -17.96 9.73 14.74
N GLU A 334 -18.16 8.50 15.17
CA GLU A 334 -17.64 7.97 16.45
C GLU A 334 -16.14 7.70 16.36
N LEU A 335 -15.68 7.17 15.22
CA LEU A 335 -14.27 6.99 14.94
C LEU A 335 -13.56 8.34 14.86
N THR A 336 -14.17 9.34 14.23
CA THR A 336 -13.67 10.71 14.19
C THR A 336 -13.54 11.31 15.59
N GLN A 337 -14.48 11.04 16.49
CA GLN A 337 -14.41 11.51 17.89
C GLN A 337 -13.32 10.79 18.70
N MET A 338 -13.10 9.52 18.43
CA MET A 338 -12.13 8.66 19.14
C MET A 338 -10.69 8.87 18.63
N LEU A 339 -10.51 8.92 17.32
CA LEU A 339 -9.22 8.84 16.64
C LEU A 339 -8.80 10.15 15.98
N GLY A 340 -9.60 11.20 16.15
CA GLY A 340 -9.41 12.48 15.47
C GLY A 340 -10.05 12.50 14.09
N SER A 341 -10.30 13.71 13.61
CA SER A 341 -10.77 13.92 12.24
C SER A 341 -9.65 13.60 11.27
N LEU A 342 -9.91 12.73 10.31
CA LEU A 342 -9.06 12.61 9.13
C LEU A 342 -9.27 13.87 8.28
N LYS A 343 -8.71 14.98 8.69
CA LYS A 343 -8.69 16.16 7.84
C LYS A 343 -7.62 15.95 6.78
N ALA A 344 -8.02 15.99 5.50
CA ALA A 344 -7.12 16.57 4.55
C ALA A 344 -6.95 18.01 5.02
N GLU A 345 -5.80 18.42 5.51
CA GLU A 345 -5.47 19.83 5.44
C GLU A 345 -5.63 20.20 3.97
N VAL A 346 -6.55 21.14 3.73
CA VAL A 346 -6.53 21.91 2.48
C VAL A 346 -5.23 22.71 2.60
N VAL A 347 -4.13 22.12 2.20
CA VAL A 347 -2.84 22.77 2.24
C VAL A 347 -2.94 23.93 1.26
N THR A 348 -3.17 25.12 1.80
CA THR A 348 -3.12 26.31 0.98
C THR A 348 -1.68 26.44 0.48
N PRO A 349 -1.46 26.50 -0.84
CA PRO A 349 -0.12 26.59 -1.38
C PRO A 349 0.64 27.76 -0.74
N THR A 350 1.78 27.49 -0.16
CA THR A 350 2.61 28.52 0.50
C THR A 350 3.55 29.22 -0.47
N LYS A 351 3.75 28.65 -1.66
CA LYS A 351 4.62 29.20 -2.69
C LYS A 351 3.79 29.79 -3.84
N PRO A 352 4.15 30.95 -4.38
CA PRO A 352 3.54 31.44 -5.59
C PRO A 352 3.88 30.54 -6.77
N GLN A 353 2.98 30.46 -7.74
CA GLN A 353 3.24 29.72 -8.99
C GLN A 353 4.20 30.51 -9.88
N GLU A 354 5.12 29.81 -10.50
CA GLU A 354 5.93 30.32 -11.61
C GLU A 354 5.13 30.22 -12.91
N GLU A 355 4.97 31.34 -13.65
CA GLU A 355 4.28 31.35 -14.93
C GLU A 355 5.20 30.88 -16.06
N VAL A 356 4.77 29.86 -16.79
CA VAL A 356 5.47 29.30 -17.95
C VAL A 356 4.51 29.32 -19.13
N THR A 357 4.90 30.03 -20.22
CA THR A 357 4.12 30.05 -21.46
C THR A 357 4.66 28.97 -22.40
N VAL A 358 3.76 28.14 -22.94
CA VAL A 358 4.10 27.00 -23.80
C VAL A 358 3.35 27.08 -25.14
N THR A 359 4.04 26.69 -26.21
CA THR A 359 3.53 26.74 -27.60
C THR A 359 3.49 25.35 -28.26
N ASN A 360 4.08 24.35 -27.65
CA ASN A 360 4.17 22.97 -28.17
C ASN A 360 4.23 21.96 -27.01
N MET A 361 4.12 20.66 -27.33
CA MET A 361 4.09 19.59 -26.34
C MET A 361 5.40 19.41 -25.57
N GLU A 362 6.54 19.61 -26.21
CA GLU A 362 7.84 19.51 -25.53
C GLU A 362 7.95 20.55 -24.40
N GLU A 363 7.59 21.81 -24.70
CA GLU A 363 7.53 22.87 -23.69
C GLU A 363 6.50 22.60 -22.60
N PHE A 364 5.35 22.03 -22.97
CA PHE A 364 4.29 21.66 -22.01
C PHE A 364 4.77 20.58 -21.03
N LEU A 365 5.33 19.51 -21.55
CA LEU A 365 5.86 18.41 -20.72
C LEU A 365 7.00 18.89 -19.79
N ALA A 366 7.89 19.73 -20.31
CA ALA A 366 8.97 20.33 -19.51
C ALA A 366 8.47 21.30 -18.42
N ALA A 367 7.27 21.86 -18.58
CA ALA A 367 6.66 22.79 -17.62
C ALA A 367 5.86 22.07 -16.52
N ILE A 368 5.54 20.77 -16.67
CA ILE A 368 4.77 20.02 -15.66
C ILE A 368 5.58 19.94 -14.36
N GLY A 369 4.98 20.33 -13.24
CA GLY A 369 5.62 20.29 -11.93
C GLY A 369 4.90 21.14 -10.90
N SER A 370 5.32 21.00 -9.65
CA SER A 370 4.72 21.73 -8.53
C SER A 370 5.01 23.24 -8.59
N ASN A 371 4.04 24.04 -8.16
CA ASN A 371 4.09 25.51 -8.14
C ASN A 371 4.26 26.13 -9.53
N LYS A 372 3.63 25.58 -10.55
CA LYS A 372 3.67 26.06 -11.94
C LYS A 372 2.29 26.53 -12.40
N LYS A 373 2.30 27.65 -13.16
CA LYS A 373 1.16 28.08 -13.95
C LYS A 373 1.52 28.00 -15.43
N ILE A 374 1.02 26.98 -16.10
CA ILE A 374 1.28 26.69 -17.51
C ILE A 374 0.24 27.41 -18.35
N ILE A 375 0.71 28.31 -19.21
CA ILE A 375 -0.14 29.15 -20.07
C ILE A 375 0.00 28.66 -21.51
N LEU A 376 -1.09 28.10 -22.06
CA LEU A 376 -1.12 27.64 -23.44
C LEU A 376 -1.23 28.85 -24.39
N ASP A 377 -0.19 29.11 -25.17
CA ASP A 377 -0.14 30.18 -26.20
C ASP A 377 -0.08 29.56 -27.61
N THR A 378 -0.94 28.59 -27.86
CA THR A 378 -1.13 27.92 -29.13
C THR A 378 -2.60 27.63 -29.34
N THR A 379 -3.06 27.57 -30.59
CA THR A 379 -4.44 27.18 -30.89
C THR A 379 -4.71 25.70 -30.65
N LEU A 380 -3.69 24.87 -30.84
CA LEU A 380 -3.77 23.43 -30.64
C LEU A 380 -2.48 22.92 -30.01
N LEU A 381 -2.62 22.25 -28.90
CA LEU A 381 -1.60 21.46 -28.25
C LEU A 381 -2.02 19.99 -28.43
N ASP A 382 -1.37 19.30 -29.38
CA ASP A 382 -1.70 17.93 -29.78
C ASP A 382 -0.70 16.96 -29.16
N GLU A 383 -1.19 16.08 -28.27
CA GLU A 383 -0.37 15.08 -27.59
C GLU A 383 0.34 14.13 -28.54
N SER A 384 -0.23 13.88 -29.73
CA SER A 384 0.42 13.01 -30.73
C SER A 384 1.73 13.56 -31.27
N THR A 385 2.05 14.84 -31.00
CA THR A 385 3.32 15.47 -31.38
C THR A 385 4.42 15.30 -30.33
N ALA A 386 4.11 14.70 -29.18
CA ALA A 386 5.09 14.47 -28.13
C ALA A 386 6.01 13.28 -28.43
N ASP A 387 7.21 13.30 -27.87
CA ASP A 387 8.01 12.09 -27.70
C ASP A 387 7.49 11.30 -26.49
N MET A 388 6.77 10.22 -26.77
CA MET A 388 6.17 9.35 -25.76
C MET A 388 7.08 8.18 -25.38
N SER A 389 8.38 8.25 -25.66
CA SER A 389 9.33 7.15 -25.41
C SER A 389 9.81 7.07 -23.97
N SER A 390 9.68 8.16 -23.20
CA SER A 390 10.13 8.24 -21.81
C SER A 390 9.17 9.05 -20.95
N ASP A 391 9.11 8.68 -19.68
CA ASP A 391 8.37 9.41 -18.64
C ASP A 391 9.20 10.58 -18.11
N GLY A 392 8.55 11.55 -17.48
CA GLY A 392 9.18 12.63 -16.73
C GLY A 392 9.09 12.43 -15.23
N GLU A 393 9.64 13.37 -14.46
CA GLU A 393 9.57 13.34 -13.00
C GLU A 393 8.12 13.42 -12.47
N TYR A 394 7.24 14.13 -13.17
CA TYR A 394 5.87 14.40 -12.74
C TYR A 394 4.81 13.91 -13.73
N TYR A 395 5.18 13.12 -14.71
CA TYR A 395 4.24 12.53 -15.66
C TYR A 395 4.73 11.18 -16.18
N SER A 396 3.77 10.36 -16.60
CA SER A 396 4.00 9.09 -17.30
C SER A 396 3.16 9.00 -18.56
N TRP A 397 3.61 8.17 -19.49
CA TRP A 397 2.88 7.77 -20.67
C TRP A 397 2.38 6.34 -20.52
N ASP A 398 1.13 6.19 -20.08
CA ASP A 398 0.54 4.90 -19.82
C ASP A 398 0.01 4.25 -21.10
N GLU A 399 0.29 2.96 -21.30
CA GLU A 399 -0.18 2.20 -22.47
C GLU A 399 -1.70 1.98 -22.41
N VAL A 400 -2.40 2.39 -23.45
CA VAL A 400 -3.81 2.08 -23.69
C VAL A 400 -3.95 1.24 -24.96
N PHE A 401 -5.15 0.74 -25.25
CA PHE A 401 -5.36 -0.20 -26.35
C PHE A 401 -4.90 0.32 -27.73
N ASP A 402 -5.05 1.60 -28.00
CA ASP A 402 -4.77 2.22 -29.30
C ASP A 402 -3.72 3.35 -29.25
N GLY A 403 -2.93 3.43 -28.19
CA GLY A 403 -1.87 4.41 -28.04
C GLY A 403 -1.40 4.58 -26.62
N LYS A 404 -1.11 5.82 -26.23
CA LYS A 404 -0.68 6.18 -24.89
C LYS A 404 -1.52 7.31 -24.33
N GLU A 405 -1.63 7.37 -23.02
CA GLU A 405 -2.33 8.36 -22.22
C GLU A 405 -1.33 9.15 -21.38
N LEU A 406 -1.51 10.46 -21.26
CA LEU A 406 -0.69 11.30 -20.40
C LEU A 406 -1.27 11.34 -18.97
N THR A 407 -0.54 10.79 -18.01
CA THR A 407 -0.85 10.88 -16.59
C THR A 407 0.10 11.84 -15.89
N ILE A 408 -0.42 12.90 -15.29
CA ILE A 408 0.32 13.83 -14.42
C ILE A 408 0.15 13.35 -12.97
N HIS A 409 1.25 13.16 -12.24
CA HIS A 409 1.19 12.57 -10.91
C HIS A 409 2.04 13.32 -9.88
N ASN A 410 1.61 13.28 -8.61
CA ASN A 410 2.34 13.81 -7.46
C ASN A 410 2.69 15.31 -7.54
N VAL A 411 1.86 16.10 -8.22
CA VAL A 411 2.06 17.55 -8.40
C VAL A 411 1.21 18.33 -7.39
N ASP A 412 1.81 19.33 -6.75
CA ASP A 412 1.10 20.29 -5.91
C ASP A 412 1.13 21.70 -6.50
N ASN A 413 -0.01 22.41 -6.40
CA ASN A 413 -0.13 23.80 -6.79
C ASN A 413 0.21 24.06 -8.27
N MET A 414 -0.56 23.43 -9.18
CA MET A 414 -0.39 23.61 -10.62
C MET A 414 -1.66 24.15 -11.26
N THR A 415 -1.49 25.10 -12.18
CA THR A 415 -2.57 25.63 -13.03
C THR A 415 -2.22 25.38 -14.50
N ILE A 416 -3.19 24.86 -15.27
CA ILE A 416 -3.13 24.80 -16.73
C ILE A 416 -4.22 25.75 -17.26
N THR A 417 -3.83 26.75 -18.03
CA THR A 417 -4.76 27.77 -18.52
C THR A 417 -4.52 28.14 -19.98
N GLY A 418 -5.58 28.38 -20.71
CA GLY A 418 -5.51 28.96 -22.07
C GLY A 418 -5.29 30.46 -22.02
N LYS A 419 -4.32 31.00 -22.76
CA LYS A 419 -4.01 32.43 -22.84
C LYS A 419 -5.15 33.24 -23.43
N ALA A 420 -5.78 32.72 -24.49
CA ALA A 420 -6.88 33.40 -25.21
C ALA A 420 -8.28 32.86 -24.83
N GLY A 421 -8.34 31.90 -23.92
CA GLY A 421 -9.57 31.32 -23.39
C GLY A 421 -10.10 30.09 -24.13
N LYS A 422 -11.22 29.57 -23.62
CA LYS A 422 -11.82 28.34 -24.09
C LYS A 422 -12.19 28.42 -25.56
N ASN A 423 -12.14 28.31 -26.51
CA ASN A 423 -12.43 28.39 -27.95
C ASN A 423 -11.20 28.83 -28.77
N ALA A 424 -10.09 29.14 -28.10
CA ALA A 424 -8.90 29.60 -28.77
C ALA A 424 -7.67 28.73 -28.45
N ASN A 425 -7.67 28.03 -27.30
CA ASN A 425 -6.58 27.16 -26.91
C ASN A 425 -7.13 25.75 -26.63
N THR A 426 -6.73 24.77 -27.44
CA THR A 426 -7.21 23.39 -27.37
C THR A 426 -6.04 22.45 -26.99
N LEU A 427 -6.29 21.57 -26.04
CA LEU A 427 -5.48 20.40 -25.73
C LEU A 427 -6.18 19.17 -26.27
N SER A 428 -5.47 18.30 -26.99
CA SER A 428 -6.11 17.15 -27.61
C SER A 428 -5.26 15.89 -27.56
N ALA A 429 -5.93 14.74 -27.35
CA ALA A 429 -5.38 13.40 -27.46
C ALA A 429 -5.93 12.68 -28.69
N ALA A 430 -5.15 11.80 -29.29
CA ALA A 430 -5.55 11.02 -30.45
C ALA A 430 -6.11 9.62 -30.13
N PRO A 431 -5.58 8.86 -29.13
CA PRO A 431 -6.09 7.53 -28.81
C PRO A 431 -7.51 7.60 -28.25
N ARG A 432 -8.39 6.69 -28.70
CA ARG A 432 -9.79 6.66 -28.24
C ARG A 432 -9.99 6.02 -26.88
N TYR A 433 -8.98 5.25 -26.44
CA TYR A 433 -8.98 4.60 -25.13
C TYR A 433 -8.28 5.44 -24.06
N ALA A 434 -7.61 6.54 -24.43
CA ALA A 434 -6.96 7.46 -23.50
C ALA A 434 -7.95 8.48 -22.92
N GLN A 435 -7.72 8.91 -21.70
CA GLN A 435 -8.17 10.21 -21.23
C GLN A 435 -7.38 11.31 -21.97
N VAL A 436 -7.93 12.50 -22.12
CA VAL A 436 -7.15 13.62 -22.66
C VAL A 436 -6.10 14.06 -21.63
N LEU A 437 -6.47 14.12 -20.35
CA LEU A 437 -5.55 14.32 -19.24
C LEU A 437 -5.99 13.52 -18.02
N THR A 438 -5.06 12.79 -17.45
CA THR A 438 -5.22 12.14 -16.14
C THR A 438 -4.34 12.83 -15.09
N PHE A 439 -4.91 13.10 -13.91
CA PHE A 439 -4.20 13.58 -12.73
C PHE A 439 -4.32 12.52 -11.63
N ASP A 440 -3.19 12.02 -11.15
CA ASP A 440 -3.14 11.03 -10.08
C ASP A 440 -2.38 11.55 -8.86
N ARG A 441 -3.00 11.49 -7.68
CA ARG A 441 -2.40 11.95 -6.42
C ARG A 441 -1.86 13.38 -6.46
N CYS A 442 -2.57 14.27 -7.10
CA CYS A 442 -2.22 15.68 -7.19
C CYS A 442 -3.03 16.53 -6.19
N SER A 443 -2.47 17.68 -5.78
CA SER A 443 -3.17 18.64 -4.92
C SER A 443 -3.14 20.05 -5.50
N ASN A 444 -4.17 20.86 -5.16
CA ASN A 444 -4.27 22.26 -5.60
C ASN A 444 -4.16 22.43 -7.11
N ILE A 445 -4.90 21.63 -7.85
CA ILE A 445 -4.89 21.63 -9.34
C ILE A 445 -6.00 22.52 -9.88
N THR A 446 -5.65 23.38 -10.82
CA THR A 446 -6.61 24.18 -11.58
C THR A 446 -6.46 23.94 -13.08
N VAL A 447 -7.56 23.57 -13.74
CA VAL A 447 -7.66 23.52 -15.21
C VAL A 447 -8.70 24.56 -15.63
N GLU A 448 -8.28 25.55 -16.39
CA GLU A 448 -9.18 26.66 -16.71
C GLU A 448 -8.98 27.28 -18.10
N ASN A 449 -10.05 27.92 -18.60
CA ASN A 449 -10.01 28.76 -19.79
C ASN A 449 -9.44 28.08 -21.04
N LEU A 450 -9.61 26.79 -21.22
CA LEU A 450 -9.15 26.04 -22.38
C LEU A 450 -10.23 25.08 -22.89
N THR A 451 -9.99 24.52 -24.05
CA THR A 451 -10.77 23.40 -24.56
C THR A 451 -9.94 22.12 -24.47
N ALA A 452 -10.56 21.00 -24.10
CA ALA A 452 -9.92 19.69 -24.11
C ALA A 452 -10.83 18.65 -24.77
N GLY A 453 -10.27 17.79 -25.59
CA GLY A 453 -11.03 16.73 -26.26
C GLY A 453 -10.18 15.89 -27.21
N HIS A 454 -10.79 14.89 -27.85
CA HIS A 454 -10.08 14.02 -28.78
C HIS A 454 -9.98 14.65 -30.18
N THR A 455 -8.88 14.38 -30.88
CA THR A 455 -8.58 14.98 -32.19
C THR A 455 -9.39 14.43 -33.35
N LYS A 456 -10.00 13.25 -33.20
CA LYS A 456 -10.66 12.53 -34.30
C LYS A 456 -12.16 12.60 -34.20
N GLU A 457 -12.80 12.32 -35.36
CA GLU A 457 -14.26 12.27 -35.45
C GLU A 457 -14.87 11.46 -34.31
N PRO A 458 -15.97 11.96 -33.72
CA PRO A 458 -16.67 11.26 -32.66
C PRO A 458 -16.97 9.82 -33.07
N GLY A 459 -16.70 8.92 -32.22
CA GLY A 459 -16.96 7.50 -32.37
C GLY A 459 -17.03 6.89 -30.98
N TYR A 460 -17.18 5.59 -30.91
CA TYR A 460 -17.18 4.92 -29.62
C TYR A 460 -15.79 5.00 -29.00
N CYS A 461 -15.60 5.93 -28.07
CA CYS A 461 -14.38 6.04 -27.28
C CYS A 461 -14.61 5.45 -25.90
N VAL A 462 -13.58 4.87 -25.33
CA VAL A 462 -13.58 4.31 -23.97
C VAL A 462 -12.99 5.32 -22.98
N GLY A 463 -11.99 6.11 -23.42
CA GLY A 463 -11.41 7.19 -22.64
C GLY A 463 -12.35 8.39 -22.51
N GLY A 464 -12.25 9.12 -21.42
CA GLY A 464 -12.95 10.38 -21.17
C GLY A 464 -12.09 11.61 -21.51
N VAL A 465 -12.46 12.78 -20.99
CA VAL A 465 -11.70 14.00 -21.23
C VAL A 465 -10.76 14.31 -20.08
N LEU A 466 -11.27 14.57 -18.88
CA LEU A 466 -10.45 14.83 -17.68
C LEU A 466 -10.73 13.78 -16.62
N LEU A 467 -9.68 13.15 -16.13
CA LEU A 467 -9.74 12.20 -15.03
C LEU A 467 -8.90 12.70 -13.85
N PHE A 468 -9.48 12.75 -12.68
CA PHE A 468 -8.81 13.04 -11.42
C PHE A 468 -8.92 11.82 -10.50
N GLN A 469 -7.78 11.27 -10.07
CA GLN A 469 -7.72 10.12 -9.16
C GLN A 469 -6.95 10.51 -7.92
N LYS A 470 -7.55 10.29 -6.73
CA LYS A 470 -6.90 10.55 -5.45
C LYS A 470 -6.35 11.99 -5.33
N CYS A 471 -7.06 12.97 -5.92
CA CYS A 471 -6.66 14.37 -5.93
C CYS A 471 -7.37 15.19 -4.85
N THR A 472 -6.72 16.28 -4.40
CA THR A 472 -7.27 17.20 -3.41
C THR A 472 -7.26 18.63 -3.92
N ASN A 473 -8.33 19.42 -3.67
CA ASN A 473 -8.49 20.80 -4.15
C ASN A 473 -8.35 20.93 -5.66
N VAL A 474 -9.25 20.29 -6.37
CA VAL A 474 -9.33 20.34 -7.83
C VAL A 474 -10.32 21.43 -8.25
N GLN A 475 -9.93 22.27 -9.19
CA GLN A 475 -10.78 23.24 -9.84
C GLN A 475 -10.77 23.05 -11.35
N VAL A 476 -11.93 22.81 -11.94
CA VAL A 476 -12.13 22.82 -13.40
C VAL A 476 -13.12 23.92 -13.71
N ARG A 477 -12.68 24.96 -14.41
CA ARG A 477 -13.54 26.11 -14.65
C ARG A 477 -13.40 26.74 -16.01
N LYS A 478 -14.55 27.16 -16.59
CA LYS A 478 -14.61 27.85 -17.89
C LYS A 478 -13.93 27.08 -19.02
N CYS A 479 -13.98 25.75 -18.96
CA CYS A 479 -13.45 24.87 -19.99
C CYS A 479 -14.53 24.44 -20.97
N GLY A 480 -14.12 24.12 -22.19
CA GLY A 480 -14.91 23.36 -23.15
C GLY A 480 -14.41 21.92 -23.18
N LEU A 481 -15.21 20.97 -22.75
CA LEU A 481 -14.81 19.56 -22.67
C LEU A 481 -15.65 18.76 -23.66
N TYR A 482 -14.99 18.15 -24.65
CA TYR A 482 -15.74 17.60 -25.77
C TYR A 482 -15.17 16.34 -26.39
N GLY A 483 -16.04 15.73 -27.13
CA GLY A 483 -15.78 14.89 -28.28
C GLY A 483 -15.17 13.55 -28.04
N CYS A 484 -15.90 12.54 -28.43
CA CYS A 484 -15.50 11.13 -28.44
C CYS A 484 -15.16 10.55 -27.07
N GLY A 485 -14.85 11.39 -26.05
CA GLY A 485 -14.70 10.92 -24.69
C GLY A 485 -16.00 10.34 -24.16
N THR A 486 -15.89 9.28 -23.37
CA THR A 486 -17.08 8.71 -22.73
C THR A 486 -17.70 9.71 -21.77
N ILE A 487 -16.89 10.40 -20.97
CA ILE A 487 -17.32 11.30 -19.91
C ILE A 487 -16.44 12.56 -19.92
N GLY A 488 -17.05 13.72 -19.73
CA GLY A 488 -16.36 15.01 -19.72
C GLY A 488 -15.41 15.16 -18.53
N ILE A 489 -15.88 14.90 -17.29
CA ILE A 489 -15.08 14.93 -16.07
C ILE A 489 -15.37 13.70 -15.24
N VAL A 490 -14.31 12.99 -14.87
CA VAL A 490 -14.36 11.90 -13.90
C VAL A 490 -13.50 12.28 -12.69
N ALA A 491 -14.05 12.15 -11.49
CA ALA A 491 -13.29 12.27 -10.26
C ALA A 491 -13.49 11.02 -9.41
N THR A 492 -12.38 10.37 -9.06
CA THR A 492 -12.37 9.14 -8.25
C THR A 492 -11.52 9.36 -7.00
N ASP A 493 -12.08 9.05 -5.84
CA ASP A 493 -11.39 9.21 -4.56
C ASP A 493 -10.82 10.62 -4.37
N CYS A 494 -11.55 11.66 -4.80
CA CYS A 494 -11.13 13.06 -4.77
C CYS A 494 -11.76 13.85 -3.62
N ARG A 495 -11.06 14.88 -3.16
CA ARG A 495 -11.55 15.82 -2.14
C ARG A 495 -11.61 17.22 -2.66
N ASN A 496 -12.67 17.93 -2.31
CA ASN A 496 -12.86 19.32 -2.64
C ASN A 496 -12.68 19.58 -4.14
N VAL A 497 -13.62 19.06 -4.93
CA VAL A 497 -13.65 19.23 -6.39
C VAL A 497 -14.64 20.32 -6.76
N THR A 498 -14.18 21.35 -7.45
CA THR A 498 -15.02 22.45 -7.92
C THR A 498 -15.06 22.45 -9.44
N MET A 499 -16.25 22.37 -10.02
CA MET A 499 -16.48 22.35 -11.45
C MET A 499 -17.43 23.49 -11.81
N GLU A 500 -16.89 24.58 -12.37
CA GLU A 500 -17.64 25.82 -12.57
C GLU A 500 -17.63 26.30 -14.00
N GLN A 501 -18.83 26.65 -14.54
CA GLN A 501 -18.98 27.32 -15.82
C GLN A 501 -18.32 26.59 -17.00
N ASN A 502 -18.25 25.26 -16.95
CA ASN A 502 -17.75 24.42 -18.01
C ASN A 502 -18.86 24.16 -19.04
N ASP A 503 -18.47 24.02 -20.31
CA ASP A 503 -19.34 23.57 -21.40
C ASP A 503 -18.91 22.13 -21.75
N ILE A 504 -19.72 21.14 -21.37
CA ILE A 504 -19.44 19.73 -21.56
C ILE A 504 -20.36 19.20 -22.67
N TYR A 505 -19.78 18.70 -23.76
CA TYR A 505 -20.55 18.37 -24.94
C TYR A 505 -19.96 17.27 -25.80
N GLU A 506 -20.83 16.62 -26.55
CA GLU A 506 -20.47 15.54 -27.49
C GLU A 506 -19.72 14.37 -26.77
N CYS A 507 -19.97 14.18 -25.49
CA CYS A 507 -19.45 13.03 -24.75
C CYS A 507 -20.41 11.84 -24.93
N SER A 508 -19.88 10.70 -25.34
CA SER A 508 -20.67 9.54 -25.77
C SER A 508 -21.42 8.82 -24.64
N TYR A 509 -21.12 9.12 -23.38
CA TYR A 509 -21.77 8.49 -22.23
C TYR A 509 -22.33 9.49 -21.22
N GLY A 510 -21.55 10.49 -20.79
CA GLY A 510 -22.06 11.45 -19.82
C GLY A 510 -21.22 12.69 -19.61
N GLY A 511 -21.73 13.58 -18.77
CA GLY A 511 -21.10 14.85 -18.44
C GLY A 511 -20.08 14.73 -17.31
N ILE A 512 -20.53 14.42 -16.10
CA ILE A 512 -19.70 14.37 -14.88
C ILE A 512 -19.96 13.07 -14.12
N GLN A 513 -18.91 12.37 -13.71
CA GLN A 513 -18.98 11.17 -12.88
C GLN A 513 -18.14 11.33 -11.63
N LEU A 514 -18.73 11.05 -10.46
CA LEU A 514 -18.09 11.17 -9.15
C LEU A 514 -18.17 9.83 -8.42
N MET A 515 -17.02 9.29 -8.02
CA MET A 515 -16.87 8.04 -7.26
C MET A 515 -15.94 8.30 -6.07
N GLY A 516 -16.34 7.96 -4.85
CA GLY A 516 -15.52 8.16 -3.66
C GLY A 516 -15.17 9.63 -3.36
N VAL A 517 -15.96 10.59 -3.87
CA VAL A 517 -15.66 12.02 -3.71
C VAL A 517 -16.24 12.56 -2.42
N ALA A 518 -15.38 13.14 -1.56
CA ALA A 518 -15.81 13.66 -0.26
C ALA A 518 -16.65 14.92 -0.38
N THR A 519 -16.19 15.92 -1.14
CA THR A 519 -16.96 17.15 -1.39
C THR A 519 -16.80 17.59 -2.83
N ALA A 520 -17.90 17.97 -3.48
CA ALA A 520 -17.84 18.60 -4.79
C ALA A 520 -18.95 19.63 -5.01
N SER A 521 -18.64 20.66 -5.80
CA SER A 521 -19.62 21.59 -6.34
C SER A 521 -19.59 21.60 -7.87
N MET A 522 -20.76 21.61 -8.49
CA MET A 522 -20.98 21.60 -9.94
C MET A 522 -21.85 22.77 -10.32
N ASP A 523 -21.30 23.99 -10.39
CA ASP A 523 -22.09 25.20 -10.51
C ASP A 523 -21.97 25.86 -11.90
N GLY A 524 -23.11 26.19 -12.51
CA GLY A 524 -23.17 26.92 -13.77
C GLY A 524 -22.59 26.18 -14.98
N ASN A 525 -22.48 24.85 -14.92
CA ASN A 525 -22.04 24.03 -16.06
C ASN A 525 -23.17 23.88 -17.08
N THR A 526 -22.82 23.81 -18.36
CA THR A 526 -23.74 23.54 -19.45
C THR A 526 -23.45 22.19 -20.09
N PHE A 527 -24.50 21.47 -20.45
CA PHE A 527 -24.43 20.12 -20.99
C PHE A 527 -25.21 20.06 -22.30
N ARG A 528 -24.61 19.54 -23.38
CA ARG A 528 -25.26 19.40 -24.66
C ARG A 528 -24.72 18.21 -25.46
N ASP A 529 -25.59 17.58 -26.19
CA ASP A 529 -25.26 16.46 -27.08
C ASP A 529 -24.53 15.31 -26.34
N LEU A 530 -25.00 14.97 -25.11
CA LEU A 530 -24.48 13.87 -24.33
C LEU A 530 -25.19 12.55 -24.64
N GLY A 531 -24.46 11.44 -24.49
CA GLY A 531 -24.99 10.10 -24.68
C GLY A 531 -25.10 9.67 -26.14
N ASP A 532 -25.36 8.39 -26.32
CA ASP A 532 -25.59 7.74 -27.60
C ASP A 532 -27.08 7.40 -27.82
N GLU A 533 -27.36 6.39 -28.64
CA GLU A 533 -28.74 5.90 -28.89
C GLU A 533 -29.38 5.21 -27.68
N TYR A 534 -28.57 4.83 -26.68
CA TYR A 534 -29.04 4.20 -25.44
C TYR A 534 -29.26 5.21 -24.30
N GLY A 535 -28.91 6.46 -24.49
CA GLY A 535 -29.05 7.55 -23.52
C GLY A 535 -27.72 8.08 -23.02
N GLY A 536 -27.78 9.01 -22.07
CA GLY A 536 -26.63 9.61 -21.41
C GLY A 536 -27.03 10.25 -20.11
N PHE A 537 -26.08 10.74 -19.34
CA PHE A 537 -26.33 11.43 -18.08
C PHE A 537 -25.67 12.81 -18.03
N ILE A 538 -26.28 13.71 -17.29
CA ILE A 538 -25.70 15.02 -16.95
C ILE A 538 -24.62 14.81 -15.91
N TYR A 539 -24.99 14.12 -14.81
CA TYR A 539 -24.04 13.67 -13.79
C TYR A 539 -24.47 12.31 -13.21
N GLN A 540 -23.46 11.58 -12.75
CA GLN A 540 -23.62 10.36 -11.99
C GLN A 540 -22.80 10.47 -10.70
N VAL A 541 -23.46 10.39 -9.55
CA VAL A 541 -22.83 10.47 -8.23
C VAL A 541 -23.03 9.14 -7.54
N PHE A 542 -21.96 8.41 -7.34
CA PHE A 542 -22.00 7.10 -6.69
C PHE A 542 -22.31 7.19 -5.20
N SER A 543 -22.75 6.10 -4.61
CA SER A 543 -23.19 6.04 -3.20
C SER A 543 -22.08 6.27 -2.19
N ASP A 544 -20.84 6.14 -2.62
CA ASP A 544 -19.61 6.38 -1.87
C ASP A 544 -19.18 7.86 -1.80
N CYS A 545 -19.92 8.76 -2.43
CA CYS A 545 -19.70 10.21 -2.32
C CYS A 545 -20.39 10.80 -1.08
N SER A 546 -19.94 11.98 -0.60
CA SER A 546 -20.50 12.59 0.63
C SER A 546 -21.24 13.90 0.40
N GLU A 547 -20.56 15.02 0.31
CA GLU A 547 -21.16 16.36 0.24
C GLU A 547 -21.08 16.91 -1.17
N ILE A 548 -22.04 16.54 -2.00
CA ILE A 548 -22.09 16.94 -3.40
C ILE A 548 -23.20 17.96 -3.62
N THR A 549 -22.90 19.03 -4.33
CA THR A 549 -23.86 20.07 -4.73
C THR A 549 -23.85 20.36 -6.22
N MET A 550 -24.99 20.75 -6.76
CA MET A 550 -25.12 21.29 -8.11
C MET A 550 -26.03 22.52 -8.08
N ASP A 551 -25.54 23.65 -8.58
CA ASP A 551 -26.23 24.95 -8.54
C ASP A 551 -26.75 25.28 -7.11
N GLY A 552 -25.93 25.03 -6.11
CA GLY A 552 -26.24 25.23 -4.69
C GLY A 552 -27.25 24.24 -4.10
N LYS A 553 -27.68 23.22 -4.83
CA LYS A 553 -28.58 22.17 -4.33
C LYS A 553 -27.79 20.92 -4.02
N ARG A 554 -28.05 20.33 -2.85
CA ARG A 554 -27.43 19.08 -2.45
C ARG A 554 -27.92 17.92 -3.32
N ILE A 555 -27.00 17.11 -3.81
CA ILE A 555 -27.26 15.87 -4.53
C ILE A 555 -27.19 14.71 -3.53
N THR A 556 -28.15 13.81 -3.59
CA THR A 556 -28.11 12.56 -2.80
C THR A 556 -27.12 11.59 -3.48
N PRO A 557 -26.11 11.06 -2.77
CA PRO A 557 -25.25 10.01 -3.33
C PRO A 557 -26.05 8.78 -3.77
N GLY A 558 -25.56 8.10 -4.81
CA GLY A 558 -26.28 7.00 -5.46
C GLY A 558 -27.30 7.46 -6.51
N TYR A 559 -27.23 8.71 -6.96
CA TYR A 559 -28.14 9.31 -7.93
C TYR A 559 -27.47 9.62 -9.27
N GLU A 560 -28.22 9.39 -10.33
CA GLU A 560 -27.87 9.77 -11.70
C GLU A 560 -28.96 10.69 -12.28
N GLU A 561 -28.55 11.81 -12.85
CA GLU A 561 -29.44 12.70 -13.60
C GLU A 561 -29.32 12.43 -15.11
N ALA A 562 -30.35 11.83 -15.69
CA ALA A 562 -30.36 11.49 -17.09
C ALA A 562 -30.35 12.75 -17.99
N TYR A 563 -29.56 12.69 -19.06
CA TYR A 563 -29.61 13.72 -20.11
C TYR A 563 -30.78 13.46 -21.04
N THR A 564 -31.65 14.44 -21.16
CA THR A 564 -32.77 14.40 -22.10
C THR A 564 -32.50 15.38 -23.25
N LYS A 565 -32.39 14.82 -24.47
CA LYS A 565 -32.19 15.60 -25.70
C LYS A 565 -33.33 16.55 -25.99
#